data_38d0f501f799ba796e977530c6091de3
#
_entry.id   38d0f501f799ba796e977530c6091de3
#
_cell.length_a   1.000
_cell.length_b   1.000
_cell.length_c   1.000
_cell.angle_alpha   90.00
_cell.angle_beta   90.00
_cell.angle_gamma   90.00
#
_symmetry.space_group_name_H-M   'P 1'
#
loop_
_entity.id
_entity.type
_entity.pdbx_description
1 polymer ?
#
loop_
_entity_poly.entity_id
_entity_poly.type
_entity_poly.pdbx_seq_one_letter_code
_entity_poly.pdbx_strand_id
1 'polypeptide(L)'
;MDPISQFTLGACAALALKPALQSVSPETDSPSQNLSVQRWFVVIGGLSGAAPDLDVLIRSSQDPLLSLEFHRHFTHALAFIPIGGFLIAAILWLWFHRRFSSLGLSFRAIGLMSCVGWATHGPLDACTSYGTQLLWPLSSERIAWNLVGVIDPLPTLAWLVAVCVAVLSPRFNAITWARGSLLISFVYLALAGWQQDRAANLQARLIESRHSEISSSSQRANLRASVKPTLLQILLWKSIYEIDGRIYTDALRMGVEPKIYPGQCVQKYEILAPKNSILESDLKRFSWFSDAWLGVVADRSQPPEVIAVGDVRYSMLPHQIEPLWGIEFNLIQVEQHVQTWSSRRRDDQTLREYFKMIRGEEQLADATRARHVAELSDSAFETECLQRNSDSARPQ
;
A
#
# COMPACT_ATOMS: atom_id res chain seq x y z
N MET A 1 3.46 -5.12 -0.82
CA MET A 1 2.61 -5.78 0.21
C MET A 1 3.54 -6.39 1.25
N ASP A 2 3.04 -7.09 2.31
CA ASP A 2 3.97 -7.72 3.26
C ASP A 2 4.74 -8.90 2.63
N PRO A 3 5.95 -9.25 3.10
CA PRO A 3 6.80 -10.28 2.49
C PRO A 3 6.19 -11.69 2.49
N ILE A 4 5.30 -12.01 3.46
CA ILE A 4 4.63 -13.32 3.51
C ILE A 4 3.63 -13.43 2.38
N SER A 5 2.85 -12.39 2.14
CA SER A 5 1.90 -12.30 1.02
C SER A 5 2.62 -12.44 -0.32
N GLN A 6 3.73 -11.73 -0.52
CA GLN A 6 4.52 -11.77 -1.75
C GLN A 6 5.12 -13.17 -2.00
N PHE A 7 5.70 -13.78 -0.97
CA PHE A 7 6.23 -15.12 -1.05
C PHE A 7 5.14 -16.15 -1.38
N THR A 8 4.03 -16.14 -0.65
CA THR A 8 2.98 -17.17 -0.79
C THR A 8 2.22 -17.03 -2.11
N LEU A 9 1.99 -15.81 -2.59
CA LEU A 9 1.39 -15.59 -3.92
C LEU A 9 2.33 -16.10 -5.04
N GLY A 10 3.61 -15.74 -5.00
CA GLY A 10 4.60 -16.22 -5.98
C GLY A 10 4.71 -17.75 -6.01
N ALA A 11 4.68 -18.39 -4.83
CA ALA A 11 4.66 -19.83 -4.70
C ALA A 11 3.40 -20.46 -5.32
N CYS A 12 2.21 -19.90 -5.04
CA CYS A 12 0.94 -20.38 -5.62
C CYS A 12 0.91 -20.19 -7.13
N ALA A 13 1.41 -19.08 -7.66
CA ALA A 13 1.47 -18.83 -9.10
C ALA A 13 2.37 -19.86 -9.80
N ALA A 14 3.55 -20.16 -9.26
CA ALA A 14 4.44 -21.18 -9.79
C ALA A 14 3.79 -22.57 -9.73
N LEU A 15 3.19 -22.95 -8.60
CA LEU A 15 2.49 -24.25 -8.44
C LEU A 15 1.34 -24.42 -9.43
N ALA A 16 0.55 -23.37 -9.69
CA ALA A 16 -0.59 -23.40 -10.60
C ALA A 16 -0.17 -23.75 -12.05
N LEU A 17 1.08 -23.42 -12.42
CA LEU A 17 1.67 -23.69 -13.73
C LEU A 17 2.49 -24.98 -13.79
N LYS A 18 2.62 -25.75 -12.70
CA LYS A 18 3.38 -26.99 -12.66
C LYS A 18 3.08 -27.94 -13.83
N PRO A 19 1.80 -28.19 -14.25
CA PRO A 19 1.50 -29.09 -15.36
C PRO A 19 2.09 -28.65 -16.71
N ALA A 20 2.27 -27.34 -16.91
CA ALA A 20 2.84 -26.79 -18.13
C ALA A 20 4.38 -26.77 -18.13
N LEU A 21 5.00 -26.82 -16.95
CA LEU A 21 6.44 -26.65 -16.75
C LEU A 21 7.19 -27.97 -16.51
N GLN A 22 6.48 -29.02 -16.14
CA GLN A 22 7.03 -30.35 -15.94
C GLN A 22 6.51 -31.25 -17.07
N SER A 23 7.42 -31.79 -17.90
CA SER A 23 7.08 -32.86 -18.83
C SER A 23 6.83 -34.13 -18.01
N VAL A 24 5.56 -34.44 -17.78
CA VAL A 24 5.14 -35.61 -17.01
C VAL A 24 5.41 -36.85 -17.84
N SER A 25 6.36 -37.66 -17.41
CA SER A 25 6.32 -39.10 -17.74
C SER A 25 5.42 -39.74 -16.70
N PRO A 26 4.22 -40.21 -17.04
CA PRO A 26 3.22 -40.66 -16.06
C PRO A 26 3.62 -41.90 -15.23
N GLU A 27 4.71 -42.59 -15.60
CA GLU A 27 5.00 -43.93 -15.11
C GLU A 27 6.09 -44.04 -14.02
N THR A 28 6.77 -42.96 -13.61
CA THR A 28 7.95 -43.09 -12.75
C THR A 28 8.01 -42.25 -11.48
N ASP A 29 7.07 -41.33 -11.23
CA ASP A 29 7.19 -40.46 -10.07
C ASP A 29 6.57 -41.06 -8.80
N SER A 30 7.44 -41.47 -7.88
CA SER A 30 7.01 -41.86 -6.53
C SER A 30 6.34 -40.67 -5.83
N PRO A 31 5.37 -40.86 -4.91
CA PRO A 31 4.73 -39.77 -4.14
C PRO A 31 5.75 -38.88 -3.44
N SER A 32 6.88 -39.41 -2.99
CA SER A 32 7.95 -38.65 -2.35
C SER A 32 8.74 -37.77 -3.32
N GLN A 33 8.93 -38.18 -4.56
CA GLN A 33 9.56 -37.37 -5.59
C GLN A 33 8.67 -36.23 -6.03
N ASN A 34 7.38 -36.50 -6.23
CA ASN A 34 6.37 -35.46 -6.54
C ASN A 34 6.32 -34.40 -5.44
N LEU A 35 6.31 -34.78 -4.17
CA LEU A 35 6.36 -33.86 -3.04
C LEU A 35 7.65 -33.01 -3.05
N SER A 36 8.79 -33.60 -3.36
CA SER A 36 10.05 -32.88 -3.48
C SER A 36 10.01 -31.84 -4.60
N VAL A 37 9.44 -32.16 -5.74
CA VAL A 37 9.24 -31.24 -6.86
C VAL A 37 8.29 -30.10 -6.45
N GLN A 38 7.16 -30.38 -5.81
CA GLN A 38 6.22 -29.37 -5.33
C GLN A 38 6.89 -28.38 -4.37
N ARG A 39 7.70 -28.86 -3.44
CA ARG A 39 8.46 -28.01 -2.50
C ARG A 39 9.40 -27.05 -3.25
N TRP A 40 10.04 -27.50 -4.33
CA TRP A 40 10.89 -26.63 -5.14
C TRP A 40 10.08 -25.59 -5.92
N PHE A 41 8.88 -25.92 -6.42
CA PHE A 41 7.98 -24.91 -7.00
C PHE A 41 7.61 -23.83 -5.99
N VAL A 42 7.31 -24.23 -4.73
CA VAL A 42 7.04 -23.29 -3.65
C VAL A 42 8.26 -22.40 -3.37
N VAL A 43 9.43 -22.98 -3.22
CA VAL A 43 10.67 -22.24 -2.89
C VAL A 43 11.06 -21.29 -4.02
N ILE A 44 11.09 -21.75 -5.26
CA ILE A 44 11.51 -20.95 -6.42
C ILE A 44 10.51 -19.81 -6.64
N GLY A 45 9.21 -20.13 -6.73
CA GLY A 45 8.15 -19.13 -6.93
C GLY A 45 8.07 -18.13 -5.77
N GLY A 46 8.17 -18.62 -4.53
CA GLY A 46 8.11 -17.79 -3.34
C GLY A 46 9.30 -16.84 -3.20
N LEU A 47 10.54 -17.34 -3.34
CA LEU A 47 11.73 -16.50 -3.31
C LEU A 47 11.71 -15.45 -4.43
N SER A 48 11.28 -15.84 -5.63
CA SER A 48 11.17 -14.91 -6.76
C SER A 48 10.07 -13.87 -6.53
N GLY A 49 8.96 -14.28 -5.89
CA GLY A 49 7.87 -13.37 -5.52
C GLY A 49 8.27 -12.37 -4.45
N ALA A 50 9.18 -12.71 -3.53
CA ALA A 50 9.65 -11.82 -2.47
C ALA A 50 10.89 -11.00 -2.87
N ALA A 51 11.64 -11.41 -3.89
CA ALA A 51 12.94 -10.83 -4.24
C ALA A 51 12.91 -9.35 -4.66
N PRO A 52 11.87 -8.81 -5.34
CA PRO A 52 11.83 -7.38 -5.68
C PRO A 52 11.99 -6.45 -4.48
N ASP A 53 11.48 -6.80 -3.30
CA ASP A 53 11.60 -6.03 -2.06
C ASP A 53 13.04 -5.93 -1.51
N LEU A 54 14.02 -6.62 -2.11
CA LEU A 54 15.44 -6.40 -1.80
C LEU A 54 15.90 -4.99 -2.16
N ASP A 55 15.11 -4.23 -2.92
CA ASP A 55 15.36 -2.81 -3.19
C ASP A 55 15.41 -1.95 -1.93
N VAL A 56 14.84 -2.39 -0.80
CA VAL A 56 14.99 -1.73 0.51
C VAL A 56 16.46 -1.65 0.99
N LEU A 57 17.36 -2.41 0.38
CA LEU A 57 18.80 -2.33 0.64
C LEU A 57 19.45 -1.13 -0.05
N ILE A 58 18.77 -0.48 -1.01
CA ILE A 58 19.24 0.75 -1.66
C ILE A 58 19.03 1.91 -0.70
N ARG A 59 20.07 2.25 0.06
CA ARG A 59 20.06 3.28 1.09
C ARG A 59 21.32 4.12 1.00
N SER A 60 21.22 5.37 1.43
CA SER A 60 22.36 6.26 1.61
C SER A 60 22.30 6.93 2.99
N SER A 61 23.45 7.13 3.63
CA SER A 61 23.56 7.94 4.83
C SER A 61 23.63 9.45 4.49
N GLN A 62 23.87 9.79 3.24
CA GLN A 62 23.98 11.17 2.77
C GLN A 62 22.67 11.68 2.18
N ASP A 63 21.87 10.80 1.56
CA ASP A 63 20.56 11.12 0.98
C ASP A 63 19.44 10.31 1.67
N PRO A 64 18.70 10.91 2.60
CA PRO A 64 17.67 10.22 3.37
C PRO A 64 16.43 9.83 2.56
N LEU A 65 16.22 10.43 1.37
CA LEU A 65 15.08 10.14 0.50
C LEU A 65 15.37 9.04 -0.54
N LEU A 66 16.61 8.60 -0.68
CA LEU A 66 17.00 7.61 -1.68
C LEU A 66 16.18 6.31 -1.56
N SER A 67 15.97 5.85 -0.33
CA SER A 67 15.18 4.63 -0.09
C SER A 67 13.70 4.79 -0.45
N LEU A 68 13.12 6.00 -0.31
CA LEU A 68 11.73 6.27 -0.71
C LEU A 68 11.58 6.32 -2.23
N GLU A 69 12.60 6.82 -2.93
CA GLU A 69 12.60 6.91 -4.38
C GLU A 69 12.75 5.55 -5.05
N PHE A 70 13.69 4.72 -4.56
CA PHE A 70 14.00 3.42 -5.17
C PHE A 70 13.13 2.28 -4.68
N HIS A 71 12.47 2.40 -3.52
CA HIS A 71 11.51 1.39 -3.10
C HIS A 71 10.28 1.39 -4.00
N ARG A 72 9.98 0.23 -4.59
CA ARG A 72 8.97 -0.01 -5.62
C ARG A 72 9.26 0.68 -6.97
N HIS A 73 10.53 0.77 -7.31
CA HIS A 73 11.03 1.33 -8.57
C HIS A 73 11.23 0.21 -9.63
N PHE A 74 12.41 0.15 -10.25
CA PHE A 74 12.71 -0.74 -11.38
C PHE A 74 12.54 -2.23 -11.08
N THR A 75 12.82 -2.69 -9.85
CA THR A 75 12.64 -4.09 -9.44
C THR A 75 11.19 -4.55 -9.50
N HIS A 76 10.24 -3.62 -9.34
CA HIS A 76 8.80 -3.86 -9.37
C HIS A 76 8.18 -3.66 -10.76
N ALA A 77 8.96 -3.14 -11.71
CA ALA A 77 8.49 -2.88 -13.06
C ALA A 77 8.27 -4.16 -13.87
N LEU A 78 7.24 -4.16 -14.72
CA LEU A 78 6.97 -5.29 -15.64
C LEU A 78 8.16 -5.58 -16.55
N ALA A 79 8.88 -4.55 -16.98
CA ALA A 79 10.07 -4.69 -17.83
C ALA A 79 11.23 -5.44 -17.12
N PHE A 80 11.27 -5.46 -15.79
CA PHE A 80 12.33 -6.10 -15.02
C PHE A 80 12.05 -7.58 -14.74
N ILE A 81 10.84 -8.08 -14.97
CA ILE A 81 10.46 -9.48 -14.72
C ILE A 81 11.44 -10.49 -15.35
N PRO A 82 11.78 -10.41 -16.64
CA PRO A 82 12.70 -11.37 -17.24
C PRO A 82 14.11 -11.29 -16.65
N ILE A 83 14.57 -10.09 -16.29
CA ILE A 83 15.89 -9.86 -15.70
C ILE A 83 15.94 -10.46 -14.29
N GLY A 84 15.00 -10.08 -13.42
CA GLY A 84 14.91 -10.57 -12.06
C GLY A 84 14.68 -12.07 -11.99
N GLY A 85 13.78 -12.60 -12.82
CA GLY A 85 13.54 -14.03 -12.92
C GLY A 85 14.77 -14.81 -13.37
N PHE A 86 15.51 -14.30 -14.36
CA PHE A 86 16.77 -14.90 -14.80
C PHE A 86 17.84 -14.89 -13.69
N LEU A 87 17.98 -13.78 -12.97
CA LEU A 87 18.96 -13.67 -11.87
C LEU A 87 18.70 -14.70 -10.77
N ILE A 88 17.45 -14.82 -10.31
CA ILE A 88 17.08 -15.84 -9.31
C ILE A 88 17.31 -17.25 -9.85
N ALA A 89 16.90 -17.51 -11.09
CA ALA A 89 17.11 -18.82 -11.72
C ALA A 89 18.59 -19.17 -11.82
N ALA A 90 19.45 -18.24 -12.20
CA ALA A 90 20.89 -18.43 -12.31
C ALA A 90 21.53 -18.72 -10.94
N ILE A 91 21.18 -17.96 -9.91
CA ILE A 91 21.64 -18.17 -8.53
C ILE A 91 21.23 -19.56 -8.04
N LEU A 92 19.95 -19.90 -8.15
CA LEU A 92 19.45 -21.20 -7.69
C LEU A 92 20.04 -22.35 -8.48
N TRP A 93 20.21 -22.20 -9.81
CA TRP A 93 20.86 -23.22 -10.64
C TRP A 93 22.32 -23.44 -10.25
N LEU A 94 23.06 -22.37 -10.00
CA LEU A 94 24.49 -22.46 -9.60
C LEU A 94 24.66 -23.30 -8.32
N TRP A 95 23.74 -23.14 -7.36
CA TRP A 95 23.84 -23.83 -6.07
C TRP A 95 23.19 -25.20 -6.06
N PHE A 96 22.13 -25.43 -6.84
CA PHE A 96 21.27 -26.62 -6.73
C PHE A 96 21.11 -27.41 -8.04
N HIS A 97 21.92 -27.15 -9.09
CA HIS A 97 21.76 -27.78 -10.40
C HIS A 97 21.74 -29.35 -10.34
N ARG A 98 22.60 -29.98 -9.51
CA ARG A 98 22.60 -31.44 -9.33
C ARG A 98 21.27 -31.95 -8.79
N ARG A 99 20.71 -31.26 -7.84
CA ARG A 99 19.40 -31.59 -7.25
C ARG A 99 18.25 -31.35 -8.24
N PHE A 100 18.31 -30.28 -8.98
CA PHE A 100 17.31 -29.99 -10.01
C PHE A 100 17.35 -31.05 -11.13
N SER A 101 18.52 -31.39 -11.63
CA SER A 101 18.69 -32.44 -12.63
C SER A 101 18.18 -33.81 -12.15
N SER A 102 18.41 -34.16 -10.86
CA SER A 102 17.87 -35.41 -10.30
C SER A 102 16.35 -35.44 -10.15
N LEU A 103 15.69 -34.28 -10.17
CA LEU A 103 14.26 -34.11 -10.12
C LEU A 103 13.63 -33.83 -11.51
N GLY A 104 14.42 -33.88 -12.59
CA GLY A 104 13.96 -33.60 -13.95
C GLY A 104 13.62 -32.13 -14.20
N LEU A 105 14.10 -31.21 -13.34
CA LEU A 105 13.87 -29.78 -13.49
C LEU A 105 14.99 -29.15 -14.33
N SER A 106 14.67 -28.66 -15.51
CA SER A 106 15.60 -27.94 -16.38
C SER A 106 15.81 -26.50 -15.95
N PHE A 107 16.92 -25.86 -16.34
CA PHE A 107 17.16 -24.42 -16.14
C PHE A 107 16.02 -23.56 -16.70
N ARG A 108 15.47 -23.94 -17.87
CA ARG A 108 14.34 -23.25 -18.49
C ARG A 108 13.09 -23.30 -17.60
N ALA A 109 12.80 -24.46 -16.99
CA ALA A 109 11.65 -24.60 -16.09
C ALA A 109 11.82 -23.70 -14.84
N ILE A 110 13.04 -23.68 -14.26
CA ILE A 110 13.36 -22.81 -13.13
C ILE A 110 13.25 -21.33 -13.50
N GLY A 111 13.76 -20.94 -14.68
CA GLY A 111 13.64 -19.59 -15.19
C GLY A 111 12.19 -19.14 -15.34
N LEU A 112 11.33 -19.99 -15.91
CA LEU A 112 9.90 -19.69 -16.04
C LEU A 112 9.19 -19.59 -14.68
N MET A 113 9.48 -20.48 -13.74
CA MET A 113 8.95 -20.38 -12.37
C MET A 113 9.39 -19.09 -11.70
N SER A 114 10.65 -18.70 -11.85
CA SER A 114 11.19 -17.46 -11.29
C SER A 114 10.56 -16.22 -11.93
N CYS A 115 10.38 -16.20 -13.24
CA CYS A 115 9.68 -15.09 -13.92
C CYS A 115 8.22 -15.00 -13.47
N VAL A 116 7.52 -16.12 -13.32
CA VAL A 116 6.13 -16.13 -12.84
C VAL A 116 6.04 -15.65 -11.40
N GLY A 117 6.90 -16.11 -10.51
CA GLY A 117 6.97 -15.62 -9.14
C GLY A 117 7.23 -14.11 -9.07
N TRP A 118 8.24 -13.64 -9.83
CA TRP A 118 8.56 -12.22 -9.90
C TRP A 118 7.41 -11.38 -10.46
N ALA A 119 6.70 -11.89 -11.46
CA ALA A 119 5.59 -11.20 -12.12
C ALA A 119 4.39 -10.95 -11.20
N THR A 120 4.25 -11.68 -10.09
CA THR A 120 3.16 -11.46 -9.13
C THR A 120 3.38 -10.22 -8.26
N HIS A 121 4.64 -9.81 -8.06
CA HIS A 121 5.02 -8.81 -7.07
C HIS A 121 4.50 -7.41 -7.41
N GLY A 122 4.94 -6.84 -8.52
CA GLY A 122 4.59 -5.47 -8.91
C GLY A 122 3.08 -5.23 -9.01
N PRO A 123 2.29 -6.11 -9.70
CA PRO A 123 0.84 -5.98 -9.75
C PRO A 123 0.16 -6.07 -8.38
N LEU A 124 0.62 -6.95 -7.48
CA LEU A 124 0.07 -7.02 -6.12
C LEU A 124 0.35 -5.74 -5.33
N ASP A 125 1.54 -5.17 -5.48
CA ASP A 125 1.91 -3.91 -4.86
C ASP A 125 1.13 -2.73 -5.42
N ALA A 126 0.82 -2.72 -6.72
CA ALA A 126 -0.04 -1.72 -7.34
C ALA A 126 -1.49 -1.80 -6.84
N CYS A 127 -1.96 -2.95 -6.33
CA CYS A 127 -3.25 -3.05 -5.65
C CYS A 127 -3.31 -2.27 -4.32
N THR A 128 -2.16 -1.91 -3.74
CA THR A 128 -2.08 -1.13 -2.49
C THR A 128 -2.08 0.38 -2.76
N SER A 129 -2.11 1.18 -1.68
CA SER A 129 -2.15 2.66 -1.77
C SER A 129 -0.78 3.33 -1.81
N TYR A 130 0.31 2.57 -1.70
CA TYR A 130 1.65 3.14 -1.61
C TYR A 130 2.16 3.69 -2.96
N GLY A 131 1.77 3.04 -4.05
CA GLY A 131 2.21 3.36 -5.41
C GLY A 131 3.47 2.60 -5.84
N THR A 132 3.45 2.10 -7.08
CA THR A 132 4.49 1.25 -7.66
C THR A 132 4.78 1.72 -9.08
N GLN A 133 6.05 1.87 -9.47
CA GLN A 133 6.44 2.27 -10.83
C GLN A 133 6.37 1.06 -11.80
N LEU A 134 5.16 0.55 -11.98
CA LEU A 134 4.89 -0.67 -12.73
C LEU A 134 5.33 -0.59 -14.20
N LEU A 135 5.24 0.61 -14.79
CA LEU A 135 5.53 0.85 -16.22
C LEU A 135 6.94 1.38 -16.48
N TRP A 136 7.82 1.45 -15.46
CA TRP A 136 9.20 1.86 -15.67
C TRP A 136 9.90 0.95 -16.71
N PRO A 137 10.73 1.45 -17.64
CA PRO A 137 11.23 2.83 -17.82
C PRO A 137 10.33 3.72 -18.69
N LEU A 138 9.19 3.25 -19.16
CA LEU A 138 8.31 4.00 -20.07
C LEU A 138 7.57 5.13 -19.34
N SER A 139 7.31 4.99 -18.06
CA SER A 139 6.66 5.99 -17.22
C SER A 139 7.24 5.92 -15.80
N SER A 140 7.38 7.09 -15.16
CA SER A 140 7.74 7.23 -13.74
C SER A 140 6.51 7.34 -12.82
N GLU A 141 5.31 7.16 -13.36
CA GLU A 141 4.08 7.22 -12.59
C GLU A 141 4.01 6.10 -11.55
N ARG A 142 3.59 6.45 -10.34
CA ARG A 142 3.36 5.51 -9.24
C ARG A 142 1.92 5.01 -9.26
N ILE A 143 1.71 3.85 -9.83
CA ILE A 143 0.39 3.23 -9.93
C ILE A 143 -0.05 2.72 -8.57
N ALA A 144 -1.19 3.21 -8.09
CA ALA A 144 -1.84 2.78 -6.85
C ALA A 144 -3.34 2.58 -7.11
N TRP A 145 -3.77 1.33 -7.23
CA TRP A 145 -5.18 1.03 -7.48
C TRP A 145 -6.05 1.16 -6.23
N ASN A 146 -5.44 1.26 -5.05
CA ASN A 146 -6.14 1.44 -3.77
C ASN A 146 -7.23 0.38 -3.51
N LEU A 147 -6.98 -0.88 -3.83
CA LEU A 147 -7.95 -1.97 -3.66
C LEU A 147 -7.86 -2.62 -2.28
N VAL A 148 -6.63 -2.85 -1.80
CA VAL A 148 -6.37 -3.59 -0.56
C VAL A 148 -5.32 -2.89 0.31
N GLY A 149 -5.37 -3.15 1.61
CA GLY A 149 -4.33 -2.68 2.54
C GLY A 149 -2.98 -3.36 2.31
N VAL A 150 -1.90 -2.77 2.83
CA VAL A 150 -0.55 -3.35 2.74
C VAL A 150 -0.46 -4.72 3.44
N ILE A 151 -1.26 -4.92 4.48
CA ILE A 151 -1.46 -6.20 5.16
C ILE A 151 -2.94 -6.54 5.02
N ASP A 152 -3.23 -7.63 4.31
CA ASP A 152 -4.59 -8.17 4.17
C ASP A 152 -4.56 -9.68 4.43
N PRO A 153 -5.10 -10.13 5.58
CA PRO A 153 -4.98 -11.52 6.01
C PRO A 153 -5.79 -12.49 5.17
N LEU A 154 -6.87 -12.06 4.51
CA LEU A 154 -7.79 -12.97 3.84
C LEU A 154 -7.16 -13.63 2.60
N PRO A 155 -6.65 -12.89 1.61
CA PRO A 155 -5.94 -13.50 0.50
C PRO A 155 -4.65 -14.18 0.94
N THR A 156 -3.89 -13.57 1.89
CA THR A 156 -2.65 -14.14 2.41
C THR A 156 -2.85 -15.50 3.06
N LEU A 157 -3.91 -15.66 3.85
CA LEU A 157 -4.26 -16.94 4.49
C LEU A 157 -4.63 -18.01 3.45
N ALA A 158 -5.37 -17.65 2.39
CA ALA A 158 -5.70 -18.57 1.32
C ALA A 158 -4.45 -19.10 0.61
N TRP A 159 -3.47 -18.23 0.30
CA TRP A 159 -2.19 -18.63 -0.29
C TRP A 159 -1.35 -19.45 0.68
N LEU A 160 -1.30 -19.06 1.96
CA LEU A 160 -0.55 -19.77 2.99
C LEU A 160 -1.06 -21.22 3.16
N VAL A 161 -2.38 -21.41 3.20
CA VAL A 161 -3.00 -22.74 3.27
C VAL A 161 -2.62 -23.58 2.05
N ALA A 162 -2.70 -23.00 0.83
CA ALA A 162 -2.30 -23.72 -0.39
C ALA A 162 -0.82 -24.12 -0.37
N VAL A 163 0.06 -23.25 0.11
CA VAL A 163 1.50 -23.54 0.28
C VAL A 163 1.72 -24.63 1.33
N CYS A 164 1.04 -24.57 2.47
CA CYS A 164 1.13 -25.60 3.52
C CYS A 164 0.69 -26.98 2.98
N VAL A 165 -0.41 -27.03 2.24
CA VAL A 165 -0.86 -28.27 1.59
C VAL A 165 0.19 -28.81 0.62
N ALA A 166 0.80 -27.96 -0.20
CA ALA A 166 1.81 -28.33 -1.17
C ALA A 166 3.09 -28.87 -0.52
N VAL A 167 3.47 -28.34 0.65
CA VAL A 167 4.72 -28.71 1.33
C VAL A 167 4.54 -29.92 2.26
N LEU A 168 3.37 -30.05 2.89
CA LEU A 168 3.17 -31.00 3.99
C LEU A 168 2.44 -32.28 3.55
N SER A 169 1.63 -32.24 2.49
CA SER A 169 0.76 -33.36 2.15
C SER A 169 0.91 -33.85 0.72
N PRO A 170 1.36 -35.10 0.51
CA PRO A 170 1.32 -35.73 -0.81
C PRO A 170 -0.09 -36.19 -1.23
N ARG A 171 -1.05 -36.19 -0.30
CA ARG A 171 -2.42 -36.72 -0.54
C ARG A 171 -3.31 -35.73 -1.27
N PHE A 172 -3.12 -34.43 -1.06
CA PHE A 172 -3.92 -33.39 -1.68
C PHE A 172 -3.28 -32.90 -2.98
N ASN A 173 -4.13 -32.54 -3.93
CA ASN A 173 -3.65 -31.95 -5.18
C ASN A 173 -3.25 -30.49 -4.97
N ALA A 174 -1.95 -30.25 -4.79
CA ALA A 174 -1.38 -28.92 -4.55
C ALA A 174 -1.74 -27.90 -5.67
N ILE A 175 -1.89 -28.38 -6.92
CA ILE A 175 -2.24 -27.51 -8.05
C ILE A 175 -3.67 -27.00 -7.89
N THR A 176 -4.60 -27.87 -7.49
CA THR A 176 -6.01 -27.47 -7.25
C THR A 176 -6.10 -26.45 -6.13
N TRP A 177 -5.36 -26.65 -5.02
CA TRP A 177 -5.33 -25.69 -3.91
C TRP A 177 -4.70 -24.36 -4.32
N ALA A 178 -3.60 -24.36 -5.07
CA ALA A 178 -2.96 -23.17 -5.59
C ALA A 178 -3.92 -22.39 -6.51
N ARG A 179 -4.55 -23.07 -7.48
CA ARG A 179 -5.52 -22.43 -8.38
C ARG A 179 -6.74 -21.92 -7.65
N GLY A 180 -7.24 -22.67 -6.66
CA GLY A 180 -8.37 -22.27 -5.81
C GLY A 180 -8.05 -21.00 -5.01
N SER A 181 -6.85 -20.92 -4.41
CA SER A 181 -6.41 -19.73 -3.66
C SER A 181 -6.25 -18.49 -4.56
N LEU A 182 -5.73 -18.65 -5.77
CA LEU A 182 -5.66 -17.57 -6.76
C LEU A 182 -7.04 -17.09 -7.20
N LEU A 183 -8.00 -18.01 -7.40
CA LEU A 183 -9.38 -17.67 -7.74
C LEU A 183 -10.06 -16.91 -6.58
N ILE A 184 -9.89 -17.36 -5.33
CA ILE A 184 -10.39 -16.66 -4.14
C ILE A 184 -9.84 -15.23 -4.10
N SER A 185 -8.56 -15.06 -4.36
CA SER A 185 -7.93 -13.72 -4.37
C SER A 185 -8.46 -12.84 -5.49
N PHE A 186 -8.69 -13.39 -6.68
CA PHE A 186 -9.30 -12.65 -7.77
C PHE A 186 -10.72 -12.17 -7.42
N VAL A 187 -11.55 -13.05 -6.87
CA VAL A 187 -12.91 -12.71 -6.40
C VAL A 187 -12.85 -11.64 -5.29
N TYR A 188 -11.88 -11.77 -4.37
CA TYR A 188 -11.68 -10.79 -3.31
C TYR A 188 -11.28 -9.41 -3.85
N LEU A 189 -10.36 -9.34 -4.82
CA LEU A 189 -9.97 -8.08 -5.46
C LEU A 189 -11.13 -7.45 -6.24
N ALA A 190 -11.97 -8.26 -6.89
CA ALA A 190 -13.18 -7.76 -7.56
C ALA A 190 -14.18 -7.18 -6.53
N LEU A 191 -14.35 -7.85 -5.38
CA LEU A 191 -15.17 -7.34 -4.28
C LEU A 191 -14.56 -6.06 -3.68
N ALA A 192 -13.23 -5.97 -3.55
CA ALA A 192 -12.55 -4.78 -3.09
C ALA A 192 -12.77 -3.59 -4.05
N GLY A 193 -12.70 -3.80 -5.36
CA GLY A 193 -13.02 -2.79 -6.37
C GLY A 193 -14.46 -2.30 -6.26
N TRP A 194 -15.41 -3.21 -6.09
CA TRP A 194 -16.81 -2.84 -5.87
C TRP A 194 -17.00 -2.02 -4.58
N GLN A 195 -16.31 -2.39 -3.49
CA GLN A 195 -16.34 -1.62 -2.24
C GLN A 195 -15.69 -0.24 -2.39
N GLN A 196 -14.61 -0.15 -3.18
CA GLN A 196 -13.95 1.11 -3.51
C GLN A 196 -14.91 2.06 -4.23
N ASP A 197 -15.64 1.58 -5.25
CA ASP A 197 -16.63 2.38 -5.98
C ASP A 197 -17.74 2.86 -5.04
N ARG A 198 -18.23 2.01 -4.12
CA ARG A 198 -19.20 2.42 -3.10
C ARG A 198 -18.65 3.52 -2.18
N ALA A 199 -17.39 3.38 -1.75
CA ALA A 199 -16.75 4.37 -0.89
C ALA A 199 -16.52 5.69 -1.63
N ALA A 200 -16.11 5.67 -2.89
CA ALA A 200 -15.94 6.85 -3.73
C ALA A 200 -17.27 7.59 -3.97
N ASN A 201 -18.35 6.85 -4.23
CA ASN A 201 -19.68 7.42 -4.37
C ASN A 201 -20.21 8.05 -3.07
N LEU A 202 -19.89 7.45 -1.91
CA LEU A 202 -20.24 8.04 -0.62
C LEU A 202 -19.41 9.30 -0.34
N GLN A 203 -18.10 9.28 -0.65
CA GLN A 203 -17.22 10.44 -0.55
C GLN A 203 -17.73 11.60 -1.41
N ALA A 204 -18.11 11.35 -2.66
CA ALA A 204 -18.62 12.38 -3.56
C ALA A 204 -19.87 13.08 -2.98
N ARG A 205 -20.82 12.29 -2.47
CA ARG A 205 -22.02 12.82 -1.80
C ARG A 205 -21.69 13.63 -0.54
N LEU A 206 -20.71 13.16 0.24
CA LEU A 206 -20.26 13.84 1.43
C LEU A 206 -19.64 15.21 1.09
N ILE A 207 -18.79 15.27 0.08
CA ILE A 207 -18.16 16.49 -0.42
C ILE A 207 -19.25 17.46 -0.91
N GLU A 208 -20.20 16.99 -1.70
CA GLU A 208 -21.30 17.81 -2.21
C GLU A 208 -22.20 18.38 -1.08
N SER A 209 -22.48 17.59 -0.04
CA SER A 209 -23.27 18.05 1.10
C SER A 209 -22.55 19.07 1.98
N ARG A 210 -21.22 18.97 2.11
CA ARG A 210 -20.41 19.88 2.95
C ARG A 210 -20.02 21.18 2.23
N HIS A 211 -19.95 21.15 0.93
CA HIS A 211 -19.49 22.26 0.10
C HIS A 211 -20.54 22.55 -0.97
N SER A 212 -21.76 22.83 -0.53
CA SER A 212 -22.92 23.11 -1.42
C SER A 212 -22.68 24.32 -2.34
N GLU A 213 -21.76 25.21 -1.99
CA GLU A 213 -21.33 26.35 -2.81
C GLU A 213 -20.38 25.98 -3.95
N ILE A 214 -19.87 24.74 -4.03
CA ILE A 214 -19.07 24.25 -5.18
C ILE A 214 -19.96 24.13 -6.44
N SER A 215 -20.80 25.10 -6.67
CA SER A 215 -21.65 25.17 -7.87
C SER A 215 -20.90 25.67 -9.09
N SER A 216 -19.75 26.31 -8.93
CA SER A 216 -18.97 26.85 -10.04
C SER A 216 -18.09 25.79 -10.69
N SER A 217 -18.05 25.78 -12.02
CA SER A 217 -17.22 24.86 -12.80
C SER A 217 -15.72 24.97 -12.50
N SER A 218 -15.25 26.12 -12.05
CA SER A 218 -13.84 26.35 -11.67
C SER A 218 -13.45 25.69 -10.35
N GLN A 219 -14.33 25.60 -9.38
CA GLN A 219 -14.05 24.92 -8.10
C GLN A 219 -14.10 23.41 -8.23
N ARG A 220 -14.98 22.87 -9.09
CA ARG A 220 -14.98 21.43 -9.43
C ARG A 220 -13.70 21.01 -10.13
N ALA A 221 -13.08 21.88 -10.92
CA ALA A 221 -11.82 21.60 -11.60
C ALA A 221 -10.63 21.44 -10.62
N ASN A 222 -10.69 22.01 -9.43
CA ASN A 222 -9.65 21.93 -8.40
C ASN A 222 -9.92 20.84 -7.34
N LEU A 223 -11.05 20.14 -7.43
CA LEU A 223 -11.37 19.06 -6.52
C LEU A 223 -10.51 17.85 -6.83
N ARG A 224 -9.72 17.42 -5.87
CA ARG A 224 -8.96 16.18 -5.89
C ARG A 224 -9.44 15.30 -4.76
N ALA A 225 -9.86 14.08 -5.06
CA ALA A 225 -10.41 13.16 -4.09
C ALA A 225 -9.89 11.74 -4.30
N SER A 226 -9.73 10.98 -3.23
CA SER A 226 -9.32 9.57 -3.27
C SER A 226 -9.86 8.83 -2.06
N VAL A 227 -10.24 7.56 -2.25
CA VAL A 227 -10.54 6.64 -1.17
C VAL A 227 -9.47 5.57 -1.10
N LYS A 228 -9.03 5.22 0.10
CA LYS A 228 -7.94 4.28 0.34
C LYS A 228 -8.38 3.21 1.33
N PRO A 229 -8.12 1.91 1.03
CA PRO A 229 -8.43 0.84 1.96
C PRO A 229 -7.56 0.99 3.21
N THR A 230 -8.10 0.60 4.35
CA THR A 230 -7.33 0.51 5.58
C THR A 230 -6.74 -0.90 5.77
N LEU A 231 -5.99 -1.14 6.82
CA LEU A 231 -5.34 -2.43 7.06
C LEU A 231 -6.36 -3.54 7.35
N LEU A 232 -6.01 -4.77 7.03
CA LEU A 232 -6.65 -6.03 7.42
C LEU A 232 -8.00 -6.36 6.76
N GLN A 233 -8.60 -5.44 5.98
CA GLN A 233 -9.96 -5.64 5.48
C GLN A 233 -10.36 -4.60 4.41
N ILE A 234 -11.51 -4.80 3.74
CA ILE A 234 -12.06 -3.94 2.69
C ILE A 234 -13.38 -3.26 3.07
N LEU A 235 -13.70 -3.17 4.38
CA LEU A 235 -14.93 -2.56 4.86
C LEU A 235 -14.74 -1.11 5.31
N LEU A 236 -13.57 -0.76 5.83
CA LEU A 236 -13.24 0.57 6.35
C LEU A 236 -12.26 1.26 5.42
N TRP A 237 -12.59 2.46 4.98
CA TRP A 237 -11.86 3.24 4.00
C TRP A 237 -11.48 4.61 4.56
N LYS A 238 -10.30 5.09 4.22
CA LYS A 238 -9.92 6.48 4.44
C LYS A 238 -10.37 7.28 3.23
N SER A 239 -11.24 8.26 3.45
CA SER A 239 -11.54 9.32 2.50
C SER A 239 -10.51 10.42 2.66
N ILE A 240 -9.92 10.89 1.57
CA ILE A 240 -9.04 12.05 1.54
C ILE A 240 -9.42 12.90 0.33
N TYR A 241 -9.61 14.22 0.54
CA TYR A 241 -9.90 15.14 -0.54
C TYR A 241 -9.31 16.51 -0.28
N GLU A 242 -9.06 17.24 -1.35
CA GLU A 242 -8.46 18.57 -1.36
C GLU A 242 -9.43 19.56 -2.00
N ILE A 243 -9.70 20.68 -1.30
CA ILE A 243 -10.47 21.82 -1.77
C ILE A 243 -9.81 23.08 -1.23
N ASP A 244 -9.64 24.09 -2.07
CA ASP A 244 -9.17 25.43 -1.74
C ASP A 244 -7.88 25.42 -0.87
N GLY A 245 -6.93 24.55 -1.23
CA GLY A 245 -5.64 24.44 -0.56
C GLY A 245 -5.70 23.76 0.80
N ARG A 246 -6.80 23.10 1.15
CA ARG A 246 -6.95 22.30 2.37
C ARG A 246 -7.18 20.85 2.05
N ILE A 247 -6.64 19.97 2.88
CA ILE A 247 -6.81 18.52 2.79
C ILE A 247 -7.70 18.08 3.94
N TYR A 248 -8.76 17.36 3.61
CA TYR A 248 -9.75 16.82 4.53
C TYR A 248 -9.65 15.30 4.57
N THR A 249 -9.90 14.71 5.72
CA THR A 249 -9.97 13.25 5.87
C THR A 249 -11.24 12.86 6.61
N ASP A 250 -11.79 11.70 6.26
CA ASP A 250 -12.87 11.02 6.96
C ASP A 250 -12.63 9.51 6.93
N ALA A 251 -13.34 8.76 7.77
CA ALA A 251 -13.40 7.32 7.60
C ALA A 251 -14.79 6.89 7.14
N LEU A 252 -14.82 6.03 6.13
CA LEU A 252 -16.03 5.52 5.50
C LEU A 252 -16.12 4.01 5.72
N ARG A 253 -17.11 3.54 6.45
CA ARG A 253 -17.36 2.11 6.63
C ARG A 253 -18.40 1.62 5.63
N MET A 254 -18.01 0.71 4.76
CA MET A 254 -18.83 0.12 3.70
C MET A 254 -19.50 -1.18 4.15
N GLY A 255 -20.36 -1.12 5.17
CA GLY A 255 -21.22 -2.24 5.57
C GLY A 255 -22.48 -2.33 4.69
N VAL A 256 -23.50 -3.08 5.19
CA VAL A 256 -24.85 -3.08 4.59
C VAL A 256 -25.37 -1.65 4.62
N GLU A 257 -25.33 -1.02 5.79
CA GLU A 257 -25.54 0.41 5.98
C GLU A 257 -24.17 1.11 6.07
N PRO A 258 -23.87 2.00 5.13
CA PRO A 258 -22.64 2.79 5.20
C PRO A 258 -22.66 3.73 6.41
N LYS A 259 -21.48 3.88 7.06
CA LYS A 259 -21.29 4.84 8.15
C LYS A 259 -20.12 5.76 7.83
N ILE A 260 -20.26 7.03 8.22
CA ILE A 260 -19.23 8.07 8.11
C ILE A 260 -18.75 8.37 9.53
N TYR A 261 -17.44 8.34 9.71
CA TYR A 261 -16.77 8.85 10.90
C TYR A 261 -16.08 10.16 10.50
N PRO A 262 -16.62 11.31 10.92
CA PRO A 262 -16.08 12.63 10.58
C PRO A 262 -14.63 12.73 11.06
N GLY A 263 -13.80 13.31 10.22
CA GLY A 263 -12.38 13.42 10.50
C GLY A 263 -11.90 14.85 10.72
N GLN A 264 -10.75 15.13 10.17
CA GLN A 264 -9.98 16.35 10.42
C GLN A 264 -9.56 16.99 9.09
N CYS A 265 -9.03 18.20 9.16
CA CYS A 265 -8.39 18.83 8.02
C CYS A 265 -7.05 19.45 8.38
N VAL A 266 -6.25 19.75 7.36
CA VAL A 266 -4.97 20.46 7.49
C VAL A 266 -4.74 21.35 6.28
N GLN A 267 -4.01 22.45 6.47
CA GLN A 267 -3.52 23.26 5.37
C GLN A 267 -2.55 22.43 4.52
N LYS A 268 -2.79 22.37 3.21
CA LYS A 268 -1.85 21.76 2.27
C LYS A 268 -0.53 22.52 2.28
N TYR A 269 0.56 21.80 2.31
CA TYR A 269 1.88 22.41 2.17
C TYR A 269 2.17 22.66 0.69
N GLU A 270 2.41 23.92 0.35
CA GLU A 270 2.95 24.30 -0.96
C GLU A 270 4.47 24.39 -0.90
N ILE A 271 5.13 23.91 -1.93
CA ILE A 271 6.61 23.89 -1.97
C ILE A 271 7.14 25.32 -2.09
N LEU A 272 7.66 25.83 -0.97
CA LEU A 272 8.32 27.12 -0.87
C LEU A 272 9.78 26.89 -0.55
N ALA A 273 10.64 26.87 -1.56
CA ALA A 273 12.08 26.73 -1.42
C ALA A 273 12.81 27.55 -2.50
N PRO A 274 14.03 28.04 -2.23
CA PRO A 274 14.85 28.70 -3.25
C PRO A 274 15.12 27.77 -4.42
N LYS A 275 15.02 28.31 -5.64
CA LYS A 275 15.26 27.54 -6.86
C LYS A 275 16.69 26.98 -6.89
N ASN A 276 16.81 25.74 -7.36
CA ASN A 276 18.07 25.00 -7.49
C ASN A 276 18.77 24.67 -6.16
N SER A 277 18.08 24.79 -5.01
CA SER A 277 18.59 24.32 -3.72
C SER A 277 18.41 22.81 -3.55
N ILE A 278 19.17 22.21 -2.65
CA ILE A 278 18.99 20.80 -2.24
C ILE A 278 17.60 20.64 -1.63
N LEU A 279 17.15 21.59 -0.82
CA LEU A 279 15.82 21.60 -0.23
C LEU A 279 14.70 21.56 -1.29
N GLU A 280 14.79 22.35 -2.36
CA GLU A 280 13.78 22.31 -3.44
C GLU A 280 13.71 20.92 -4.08
N SER A 281 14.88 20.32 -4.36
CA SER A 281 14.98 18.97 -4.92
C SER A 281 14.32 17.93 -4.01
N ASP A 282 14.63 17.96 -2.72
CA ASP A 282 14.08 17.01 -1.75
C ASP A 282 12.56 17.17 -1.56
N LEU A 283 12.09 18.42 -1.49
CA LEU A 283 10.66 18.69 -1.39
C LEU A 283 9.88 18.20 -2.64
N LYS A 284 10.44 18.36 -3.84
CA LYS A 284 9.85 17.82 -5.08
C LYS A 284 9.82 16.30 -5.06
N ARG A 285 10.90 15.64 -4.64
CA ARG A 285 10.99 14.18 -4.52
C ARG A 285 9.97 13.64 -3.52
N PHE A 286 9.87 14.28 -2.34
CA PHE A 286 8.90 13.87 -1.33
C PHE A 286 7.44 14.15 -1.76
N SER A 287 7.20 15.27 -2.44
CA SER A 287 5.90 15.59 -3.03
C SER A 287 5.50 14.57 -4.09
N TRP A 288 6.40 14.21 -4.99
CA TRP A 288 6.15 13.14 -5.97
C TRP A 288 5.87 11.80 -5.29
N PHE A 289 6.65 11.43 -4.26
CA PHE A 289 6.44 10.21 -3.48
C PHE A 289 5.08 10.18 -2.80
N SER A 290 4.68 11.28 -2.17
CA SER A 290 3.41 11.41 -1.43
C SER A 290 2.22 11.74 -2.33
N ASP A 291 2.42 11.79 -3.66
CA ASP A 291 1.40 12.21 -4.60
C ASP A 291 0.82 13.58 -4.21
N ALA A 292 1.68 14.50 -3.78
CA ALA A 292 1.36 15.87 -3.31
C ALA A 292 0.32 15.96 -2.16
N TRP A 293 0.05 14.87 -1.44
CA TRP A 293 -0.79 14.89 -0.24
C TRP A 293 0.04 15.29 0.99
N LEU A 294 0.50 16.55 1.00
CA LEU A 294 1.41 17.09 2.02
C LEU A 294 0.68 18.03 2.97
N GLY A 295 0.71 17.72 4.27
CA GLY A 295 0.18 18.56 5.33
C GLY A 295 1.29 19.05 6.28
N VAL A 296 1.17 20.28 6.78
CA VAL A 296 2.08 20.83 7.79
C VAL A 296 1.80 20.18 9.14
N VAL A 297 2.85 19.77 9.85
CA VAL A 297 2.77 19.17 11.19
C VAL A 297 3.21 20.21 12.22
N ALA A 298 2.24 20.94 12.79
CA ALA A 298 2.51 22.09 13.66
C ALA A 298 3.35 21.74 14.89
N ASP A 299 3.09 20.64 15.57
CA ASP A 299 3.79 20.21 16.79
C ASP A 299 5.29 19.92 16.58
N ARG A 300 5.71 19.73 15.32
CA ARG A 300 7.10 19.49 14.92
C ARG A 300 7.77 20.69 14.27
N SER A 301 6.99 21.70 13.92
CA SER A 301 7.47 22.92 13.25
C SER A 301 7.92 23.97 14.27
N GLN A 302 8.95 23.63 15.08
CA GLN A 302 9.53 24.51 16.09
C GLN A 302 11.03 24.30 16.19
N PRO A 303 11.88 25.35 16.25
CA PRO A 303 11.53 26.78 16.22
C PRO A 303 10.94 27.24 14.85
N PRO A 304 10.57 28.53 14.68
CA PRO A 304 9.87 29.01 13.48
C PRO A 304 10.56 28.71 12.13
N GLU A 305 11.88 28.51 12.15
CA GLU A 305 12.66 28.20 10.95
C GLU A 305 12.56 26.72 10.54
N VAL A 306 12.08 25.86 11.45
CA VAL A 306 11.92 24.42 11.19
C VAL A 306 10.49 24.15 10.77
N ILE A 307 10.35 23.51 9.61
CA ILE A 307 9.06 23.05 9.09
C ILE A 307 9.07 21.53 9.00
N ALA A 308 8.03 20.91 9.57
CA ALA A 308 7.76 19.50 9.40
C ALA A 308 6.54 19.30 8.49
N VAL A 309 6.70 18.46 7.47
CA VAL A 309 5.66 18.14 6.50
C VAL A 309 5.47 16.62 6.46
N GLY A 310 4.22 16.19 6.49
CA GLY A 310 3.89 14.77 6.51
C GLY A 310 3.03 14.31 5.34
N ASP A 311 3.10 13.01 5.05
CA ASP A 311 2.26 12.34 4.07
C ASP A 311 0.91 11.98 4.71
N VAL A 312 -0.09 12.84 4.51
CA VAL A 312 -1.42 12.72 5.14
C VAL A 312 -2.28 11.57 4.60
N ARG A 313 -1.80 10.86 3.59
CA ARG A 313 -2.46 9.62 3.11
C ARG A 313 -2.52 8.55 4.19
N TYR A 314 -1.62 8.60 5.17
CA TYR A 314 -1.43 7.57 6.18
C TYR A 314 -1.45 8.14 7.59
N SER A 315 -2.36 7.64 8.40
CA SER A 315 -2.56 8.00 9.81
C SER A 315 -2.86 6.74 10.63
N MET A 316 -2.81 6.84 11.96
CA MET A 316 -3.12 5.70 12.85
C MET A 316 -4.58 5.27 12.72
N LEU A 317 -5.50 6.22 12.68
CA LEU A 317 -6.92 5.98 12.42
C LEU A 317 -7.33 6.69 11.11
N PRO A 318 -8.21 6.11 10.29
CA PRO A 318 -8.47 6.64 8.95
C PRO A 318 -9.13 8.02 8.93
N HIS A 319 -9.85 8.42 9.99
CA HIS A 319 -10.43 9.75 10.12
C HIS A 319 -9.43 10.81 10.60
N GLN A 320 -8.27 10.40 11.12
CA GLN A 320 -7.22 11.32 11.57
C GLN A 320 -6.41 11.85 10.38
N ILE A 321 -5.94 13.12 10.52
CA ILE A 321 -5.08 13.77 9.55
C ILE A 321 -3.58 13.64 9.90
N GLU A 322 -3.26 13.37 11.17
CA GLU A 322 -1.89 13.29 11.66
C GLU A 322 -1.09 12.20 10.92
N PRO A 323 0.00 12.56 10.23
CA PRO A 323 0.72 11.61 9.40
C PRO A 323 1.62 10.68 10.22
N LEU A 324 1.79 9.44 9.72
CA LEU A 324 2.70 8.45 10.33
C LEU A 324 4.18 8.71 10.05
N TRP A 325 4.49 9.48 9.01
CA TRP A 325 5.86 9.84 8.60
C TRP A 325 5.87 11.11 7.78
N GLY A 326 7.04 11.68 7.68
CA GLY A 326 7.25 12.90 6.91
C GLY A 326 8.72 13.30 6.86
N ILE A 327 8.92 14.53 6.47
CA ILE A 327 10.21 15.19 6.42
C ILE A 327 10.21 16.45 7.29
N GLU A 328 11.38 16.79 7.78
CA GLU A 328 11.64 17.99 8.56
C GLU A 328 12.85 18.72 7.97
N PHE A 329 12.79 20.02 7.87
CA PHE A 329 13.82 20.85 7.26
C PHE A 329 13.85 22.25 7.85
N ASN A 330 15.02 22.91 7.72
CA ASN A 330 15.22 24.28 8.14
C ASN A 330 15.23 25.22 6.93
N LEU A 331 14.40 26.26 6.96
CA LEU A 331 14.27 27.25 5.87
C LEU A 331 15.55 28.10 5.64
N ILE A 332 16.46 28.12 6.63
CA ILE A 332 17.74 28.84 6.53
C ILE A 332 18.82 27.93 5.93
N GLN A 333 18.73 26.63 6.15
CA GLN A 333 19.76 25.64 5.74
C GLN A 333 19.37 24.93 4.43
N VAL A 334 19.11 25.70 3.39
CA VAL A 334 18.55 25.20 2.12
C VAL A 334 19.47 24.29 1.32
N GLU A 335 20.77 24.29 1.63
CA GLU A 335 21.78 23.39 1.00
C GLU A 335 22.02 22.11 1.81
N GLN A 336 21.17 21.81 2.78
CA GLN A 336 21.17 20.54 3.50
C GLN A 336 19.96 19.69 3.09
N HIS A 337 20.17 18.38 3.09
CA HIS A 337 19.08 17.43 2.90
C HIS A 337 18.07 17.49 4.05
N VAL A 338 16.80 17.22 3.73
CA VAL A 338 15.75 17.07 4.73
C VAL A 338 16.01 15.88 5.66
N GLN A 339 15.47 15.92 6.86
CA GLN A 339 15.48 14.78 7.77
C GLN A 339 14.14 14.03 7.70
N THR A 340 14.17 12.71 7.68
CA THR A 340 12.97 11.91 7.73
C THR A 340 12.57 11.62 9.17
N TRP A 341 11.27 11.64 9.46
CA TRP A 341 10.74 11.26 10.76
C TRP A 341 9.59 10.27 10.64
N SER A 342 9.33 9.52 11.69
CA SER A 342 8.15 8.65 11.80
C SER A 342 7.54 8.73 13.21
N SER A 343 6.20 8.75 13.28
CA SER A 343 5.42 8.80 14.51
C SER A 343 4.48 7.61 14.58
N ARG A 344 5.03 6.44 14.91
CA ARG A 344 4.25 5.19 15.03
C ARG A 344 4.05 4.86 16.51
N ARG A 345 3.23 5.62 17.21
CA ARG A 345 2.82 5.25 18.58
C ARG A 345 1.69 4.23 18.48
N ARG A 346 2.00 2.98 18.79
CA ARG A 346 0.99 1.95 18.99
C ARG A 346 0.56 2.02 20.46
N ASP A 347 -0.72 2.31 20.68
CA ASP A 347 -1.36 2.10 21.97
C ASP A 347 -2.58 1.18 21.80
N ASP A 348 -2.94 0.53 22.89
CA ASP A 348 -4.08 -0.41 22.90
C ASP A 348 -5.41 0.32 22.66
N GLN A 349 -5.49 1.60 22.96
CA GLN A 349 -6.67 2.41 22.76
C GLN A 349 -6.92 2.62 21.26
N THR A 350 -5.91 3.03 20.49
CA THR A 350 -6.00 3.20 19.04
C THR A 350 -6.43 1.92 18.34
N LEU A 351 -5.88 0.77 18.75
CA LEU A 351 -6.30 -0.52 18.19
C LEU A 351 -7.77 -0.83 18.50
N ARG A 352 -8.23 -0.60 19.73
CA ARG A 352 -9.64 -0.80 20.11
C ARG A 352 -10.57 0.09 19.31
N GLU A 353 -10.22 1.36 19.12
CA GLU A 353 -10.98 2.31 18.29
C GLU A 353 -11.05 1.86 16.84
N TYR A 354 -9.92 1.44 16.27
CA TYR A 354 -9.90 0.89 14.91
C TYR A 354 -10.87 -0.29 14.73
N PHE A 355 -10.86 -1.26 15.65
CA PHE A 355 -11.75 -2.40 15.57
C PHE A 355 -13.22 -2.04 15.85
N LYS A 356 -13.51 -1.03 16.68
CA LYS A 356 -14.86 -0.49 16.85
C LYS A 356 -15.38 0.10 15.54
N MET A 357 -14.56 0.88 14.84
CA MET A 357 -14.93 1.44 13.52
C MET A 357 -15.21 0.33 12.50
N ILE A 358 -14.39 -0.74 12.44
CA ILE A 358 -14.65 -1.91 11.57
C ILE A 358 -16.00 -2.56 11.90
N ARG A 359 -16.33 -2.74 13.19
CA ARG A 359 -17.62 -3.31 13.62
C ARG A 359 -18.80 -2.34 13.39
N GLY A 360 -18.53 -1.06 13.15
CA GLY A 360 -19.55 -0.04 12.97
C GLY A 360 -20.15 0.45 14.28
N GLU A 361 -19.41 0.30 15.40
CA GLU A 361 -19.82 0.84 16.69
C GLU A 361 -19.66 2.36 16.70
N GLU A 362 -20.59 3.07 17.33
CA GLU A 362 -20.47 4.50 17.54
C GLU A 362 -19.48 4.76 18.68
N GLN A 363 -18.56 5.69 18.50
CA GLN A 363 -17.76 6.20 19.60
C GLN A 363 -18.64 7.14 20.44
N LEU A 364 -18.70 6.97 21.76
CA LEU A 364 -19.57 7.77 22.63
C LEU A 364 -19.32 9.29 22.53
N ALA A 365 -18.08 9.70 22.22
CA ALA A 365 -17.72 11.08 21.95
C ALA A 365 -18.13 11.56 20.54
N ASP A 366 -18.28 10.65 19.59
CA ASP A 366 -18.55 10.95 18.18
C ASP A 366 -20.05 10.95 17.84
N ALA A 367 -20.91 10.28 18.61
CA ALA A 367 -22.36 10.28 18.33
C ALA A 367 -22.97 11.66 18.52
N THR A 368 -22.57 12.40 19.56
CA THR A 368 -22.97 13.79 19.78
C THR A 368 -22.32 14.70 18.73
N ARG A 369 -21.09 14.40 18.35
CA ARG A 369 -20.28 15.13 17.41
C ARG A 369 -20.68 14.87 15.94
N ALA A 370 -20.96 13.61 15.56
CA ALA A 370 -21.43 13.28 14.22
C ALA A 370 -22.79 13.94 13.93
N ARG A 371 -23.68 14.03 14.93
CA ARG A 371 -24.91 14.83 14.82
C ARG A 371 -24.60 16.32 14.71
N HIS A 372 -23.70 16.83 15.54
CA HIS A 372 -23.30 18.23 15.52
C HIS A 372 -22.65 18.63 14.19
N VAL A 373 -21.74 17.79 13.66
CA VAL A 373 -21.07 18.02 12.35
C VAL A 373 -22.04 17.88 11.17
N ALA A 374 -23.02 16.96 11.26
CA ALA A 374 -24.06 16.84 10.23
C ALA A 374 -25.08 18.00 10.23
N GLU A 375 -25.16 18.71 11.36
CA GLU A 375 -26.03 19.88 11.56
C GLU A 375 -25.28 21.23 11.38
N LEU A 376 -23.92 21.18 11.30
CA LEU A 376 -23.13 22.38 11.06
C LEU A 376 -23.30 22.87 9.63
N SER A 377 -23.55 24.16 9.46
CA SER A 377 -23.35 24.84 8.17
C SER A 377 -21.88 24.76 7.74
N ASP A 378 -21.61 24.85 6.45
CA ASP A 378 -20.25 24.75 5.87
C ASP A 378 -19.24 25.66 6.58
N SER A 379 -19.63 26.87 6.92
CA SER A 379 -18.81 27.87 7.66
C SER A 379 -18.47 27.42 9.09
N ALA A 380 -19.35 26.69 9.75
CA ALA A 380 -19.12 26.19 11.11
C ALA A 380 -18.21 24.96 11.13
N PHE A 381 -18.30 24.07 10.14
CA PHE A 381 -17.37 22.95 9.95
C PHE A 381 -15.95 23.45 9.66
N GLU A 382 -15.80 24.44 8.78
CA GLU A 382 -14.52 25.09 8.51
C GLU A 382 -13.92 25.77 9.74
N THR A 383 -14.77 26.47 10.53
CA THR A 383 -14.35 27.12 11.78
C THR A 383 -13.89 26.10 12.81
N GLU A 384 -14.60 24.99 12.97
CA GLU A 384 -14.19 23.90 13.89
C GLU A 384 -12.91 23.21 13.42
N CYS A 385 -12.74 23.04 12.11
CA CYS A 385 -11.51 22.50 11.52
C CYS A 385 -10.30 23.41 11.80
N LEU A 386 -10.47 24.73 11.72
CA LEU A 386 -9.42 25.72 11.99
C LEU A 386 -9.10 25.85 13.48
N GLN A 387 -10.10 25.83 14.36
CA GLN A 387 -9.91 25.94 15.81
C GLN A 387 -9.11 24.75 16.37
N ARG A 388 -9.28 23.54 15.86
CA ARG A 388 -8.53 22.37 16.31
C ARG A 388 -7.07 22.42 15.95
N ASN A 389 -6.73 22.96 14.78
CA ASN A 389 -5.34 23.17 14.41
C ASN A 389 -4.65 24.20 15.31
N SER A 390 -5.42 25.18 15.84
CA SER A 390 -4.91 26.16 16.81
C SER A 390 -4.80 25.62 18.24
N ASP A 391 -5.68 24.68 18.62
CA ASP A 391 -5.66 24.07 19.97
C ASP A 391 -4.63 22.94 20.08
N SER A 392 -4.36 22.22 18.99
CA SER A 392 -3.24 21.24 18.92
C SER A 392 -1.87 21.91 18.91
N ALA A 393 -1.81 23.20 18.58
CA ALA A 393 -0.58 24.00 18.60
C ALA A 393 -0.28 24.68 19.96
N ARG A 394 -1.15 24.52 20.99
CA ARG A 394 -0.88 25.01 22.34
C ARG A 394 -0.12 23.95 23.13
N PRO A 395 1.09 24.25 23.64
CA PRO A 395 1.82 23.36 24.54
C PRO A 395 1.01 23.15 25.83
N GLN A 396 0.81 21.89 26.21
CA GLN A 396 0.41 21.50 27.56
C GLN A 396 1.60 21.54 28.50
#